data_e8413d20ee7367a65f60a306b79002d0
#
_entry.id   e8413d20ee7367a65f60a306b79002d0
#
_cell.length_a   1.000
_cell.length_b   1.000
_cell.length_c   1.000
_cell.angle_alpha   90.00
_cell.angle_beta   90.00
_cell.angle_gamma   90.00
#
_symmetry.space_group_name_H-M   'P 1'
#
loop_
_entity.id
_entity.type
_entity.pdbx_description
1 polymer ?
#
loop_
_entity_poly.entity_id
_entity_poly.type
_entity_poly.pdbx_seq_one_letter_code
_entity_poly.pdbx_strand_id
1 'polypeptide(L)' 'MTDADLDTSYSALCEALAQVGEGKAPLFLAMLCLSLMSRAGQASDVLPLIANAQVQCTDDVAEPAHGA' A
#
# COMPACT_ATOMS: atom_id res chain seq x y z
N MET A 1 0.81 15.66 4.96
CA MET A 1 -0.54 15.19 4.72
C MET A 1 -1.31 15.17 6.02
N THR A 2 -2.48 15.75 6.05
CA THR A 2 -3.29 15.78 7.26
C THR A 2 -4.09 14.49 7.35
N ASP A 3 -4.74 14.26 8.50
CA ASP A 3 -5.56 13.08 8.66
C ASP A 3 -6.73 13.12 7.67
N ALA A 4 -7.27 14.30 7.40
CA ALA A 4 -8.37 14.43 6.45
C ALA A 4 -7.88 14.08 5.03
N ASP A 5 -6.65 14.47 4.70
CA ASP A 5 -6.10 14.16 3.37
C ASP A 5 -5.88 12.65 3.29
N LEU A 6 -5.45 12.02 4.36
CA LEU A 6 -5.20 10.59 4.34
C LEU A 6 -6.52 9.84 4.16
N ASP A 7 -7.59 10.26 4.85
CA ASP A 7 -8.89 9.63 4.72
C ASP A 7 -9.40 9.77 3.29
N THR A 8 -9.26 10.95 2.69
CA THR A 8 -9.73 11.20 1.34
C THR A 8 -8.96 10.32 0.37
N SER A 9 -7.63 10.21 0.58
CA SER A 9 -6.79 9.42 -0.30
C SER A 9 -7.12 7.94 -0.17
N TYR A 10 -7.33 7.47 1.04
CA TYR A 10 -7.63 6.06 1.26
C TYR A 10 -8.98 5.69 0.66
N SER A 11 -9.98 6.57 0.78
CA SER A 11 -11.29 6.32 0.20
C SER A 11 -11.20 6.23 -1.32
N ALA A 12 -10.41 7.11 -1.92
CA ALA A 12 -10.22 7.08 -3.37
C ALA A 12 -9.51 5.80 -3.79
N LEU A 13 -8.56 5.35 -2.98
CA LEU A 13 -7.84 4.12 -3.27
C LEU A 13 -8.80 2.93 -3.25
N CYS A 14 -9.67 2.86 -2.25
CA CYS A 14 -10.62 1.76 -2.15
C CYS A 14 -11.56 1.72 -3.35
N GLU A 15 -12.03 2.90 -3.79
CA GLU A 15 -12.91 2.95 -4.93
C GLU A 15 -12.18 2.50 -6.20
N ALA A 16 -10.93 2.91 -6.35
CA ALA A 16 -10.16 2.52 -7.53
C ALA A 16 -9.92 1.01 -7.53
N LEU A 17 -9.65 0.43 -6.38
CA LEU A 17 -9.44 -1.00 -6.30
C LEU A 17 -10.70 -1.76 -6.69
N ALA A 18 -11.86 -1.25 -6.29
CA ALA A 18 -13.11 -1.89 -6.67
C ALA A 18 -13.32 -1.83 -8.18
N GLN A 19 -12.88 -0.75 -8.81
CA GLN A 19 -13.04 -0.61 -10.24
C GLN A 19 -12.09 -1.46 -11.06
N VAL A 20 -10.84 -1.61 -10.63
CA VAL A 20 -9.89 -2.41 -11.40
C VAL A 20 -10.10 -3.92 -11.17
N GLY A 21 -10.71 -4.27 -10.07
CA GLY A 21 -11.00 -5.69 -9.79
C GLY A 21 -9.84 -6.42 -9.17
N GLU A 22 -10.12 -7.56 -8.55
CA GLU A 22 -9.12 -8.33 -7.87
C GLU A 22 -7.97 -8.80 -8.74
N GLY A 23 -8.27 -9.16 -9.95
CA GLY A 23 -7.22 -9.68 -10.83
C GLY A 23 -6.14 -8.67 -11.14
N LYS A 24 -6.48 -7.39 -11.16
CA LYS A 24 -5.52 -6.37 -11.49
C LYS A 24 -5.10 -5.52 -10.30
N ALA A 25 -5.62 -5.83 -9.12
CA ALA A 25 -5.30 -5.06 -7.92
C ALA A 25 -3.79 -5.02 -7.64
N PRO A 26 -3.05 -6.13 -7.72
CA PRO A 26 -1.62 -6.06 -7.47
C PRO A 26 -0.89 -5.15 -8.46
N LEU A 27 -1.27 -5.20 -9.74
CA LEU A 27 -0.65 -4.35 -10.73
C LEU A 27 -0.98 -2.89 -10.46
N PHE A 28 -2.24 -2.59 -10.13
CA PHE A 28 -2.65 -1.24 -9.84
C PHE A 28 -1.87 -0.69 -8.64
N LEU A 29 -1.72 -1.48 -7.58
CA LEU A 29 -1.02 -1.04 -6.40
C LEU A 29 0.47 -0.83 -6.70
N ALA A 30 1.07 -1.68 -7.52
CA ALA A 30 2.47 -1.52 -7.89
C ALA A 30 2.66 -0.22 -8.67
N MET A 31 1.75 0.08 -9.60
CA MET A 31 1.84 1.30 -10.38
C MET A 31 1.64 2.54 -9.51
N LEU A 32 0.73 2.46 -8.55
CA LEU A 32 0.49 3.56 -7.64
C LEU A 32 1.73 3.78 -6.77
N CYS A 33 2.33 2.70 -6.28
CA CYS A 33 3.53 2.80 -5.47
C CYS A 33 4.68 3.44 -6.25
N LEU A 34 4.85 3.07 -7.51
CA LEU A 34 5.89 3.65 -8.32
C LEU A 34 5.65 5.16 -8.51
N SER A 35 4.39 5.54 -8.69
CA SER A 35 4.06 6.95 -8.85
C SER A 35 4.37 7.73 -7.58
N LEU A 36 4.06 7.16 -6.43
CA LEU A 36 4.34 7.81 -5.16
C LEU A 36 5.84 7.88 -4.91
N MET A 37 6.56 6.80 -5.23
CA MET A 37 7.99 6.77 -5.03
C MET A 37 8.70 7.78 -5.93
N SER A 38 8.17 8.02 -7.12
CA SER A 38 8.80 8.98 -8.01
C SER A 38 8.71 10.41 -7.46
N ARG A 39 7.85 10.63 -6.47
CA ARG A 39 7.73 11.94 -5.87
C ARG A 39 8.56 12.07 -4.61
N ALA A 40 9.14 10.98 -4.13
CA ALA A 40 9.97 11.00 -2.96
C ALA A 40 11.33 11.59 -3.37
N GLY A 41 12.00 12.21 -2.45
CA GLY A 41 13.27 12.84 -2.76
C GLY A 41 14.39 11.86 -2.98
N GLN A 42 14.42 10.78 -2.27
CA GLN A 42 15.50 9.82 -2.37
C GLN A 42 15.07 8.48 -1.79
N ALA A 43 15.81 7.45 -2.12
CA ALA A 43 15.50 6.10 -1.70
C ALA A 43 15.40 5.98 -0.19
N SER A 44 16.22 6.69 0.56
CA SER A 44 16.20 6.60 1.99
C SER A 44 14.87 7.06 2.60
N ASP A 45 14.03 7.76 1.83
CA ASP A 45 12.74 8.19 2.31
C ASP A 45 11.72 7.04 2.13
N VAL A 46 11.98 6.12 1.24
CA VAL A 46 11.04 5.08 0.88
C VAL A 46 11.38 3.73 1.48
N LEU A 47 12.66 3.38 1.56
CA LEU A 47 13.06 2.05 2.01
C LEU A 47 12.52 1.66 3.38
N PRO A 48 12.48 2.57 4.38
CA PRO A 48 11.92 2.20 5.67
C PRO A 48 10.43 1.91 5.59
N LEU A 49 9.71 2.58 4.69
CA LEU A 49 8.28 2.38 4.54
C LEU A 49 8.01 1.02 3.92
N ILE A 50 8.85 0.60 2.98
CA ILE A 50 8.71 -0.70 2.35
C ILE A 50 8.98 -1.78 3.39
N ALA A 51 10.04 -1.63 4.18
CA ALA A 51 10.38 -2.62 5.19
C ALA A 51 9.28 -2.76 6.23
N ASN A 52 8.69 -1.64 6.63
CA ASN A 52 7.63 -1.66 7.62
C ASN A 52 6.38 -2.35 7.07
N ALA A 53 6.01 -2.06 5.84
CA ALA A 53 4.86 -2.68 5.23
C ALA A 53 5.08 -4.20 5.07
N GLN A 54 6.30 -4.58 4.73
CA GLN A 54 6.63 -5.99 4.56
C GLN A 54 6.50 -6.73 5.88
N VAL A 55 6.97 -6.15 6.97
CA VAL A 55 6.88 -6.77 8.26
C VAL A 55 5.41 -6.94 8.68
N GLN A 56 4.58 -5.93 8.45
CA GLN A 56 3.18 -6.03 8.82
C GLN A 56 2.46 -7.11 8.02
N CYS A 57 2.76 -7.23 6.75
CA CYS A 57 2.13 -8.25 5.93
C CYS A 57 2.62 -9.64 6.31
N THR A 58 3.90 -9.75 6.67
CA THR A 58 4.45 -11.03 7.05
C THR A 58 3.85 -11.48 8.38
N ASP A 59 3.63 -10.56 9.29
CA ASP A 59 3.06 -10.88 10.56
C ASP A 59 1.63 -11.38 10.35
N ASP A 60 0.88 -10.75 9.46
CA ASP A 60 -0.48 -11.16 9.20
C ASP A 60 -0.49 -12.57 8.64
N VAL A 61 0.45 -12.88 7.78
CA VAL A 61 0.50 -14.20 7.18
C VAL A 61 0.91 -15.20 8.25
N ALA A 62 1.82 -14.80 9.09
CA ALA A 62 2.31 -15.75 10.07
C ALA A 62 1.24 -16.02 11.07
N GLU A 63 0.53 -14.98 11.46
CA GLU A 63 -0.44 -15.13 12.40
C GLU A 63 -1.46 -16.02 12.09
N PRO A 64 -1.92 -16.04 11.16
CA PRO A 64 -3.02 -16.78 10.87
C PRO A 64 -2.78 -18.13 10.92
N ALA A 65 -1.80 -18.26 11.14
CA ALA A 65 -1.46 -19.55 11.29
C ALA A 65 -2.61 -19.91 11.94
N HIS A 66 -3.03 -19.06 12.47
CA HIS A 66 -4.09 -19.25 13.10
C HIS A 66 -5.07 -19.40 12.12
N GLY A 67 -4.79 -19.12 11.47
CA GLY A 67 -5.71 -19.19 10.79
C GLY A 67 -5.67 -20.49 10.65
N ALA A 68 -5.36 -20.54 10.95
CA ALA A 68 -5.39 -21.47 10.71
C ALA A 68 -5.62 -21.97 10.87
#